data_4a14d086cad0b640fa40c8320fdecaa4
#
_entry.id   4a14d086cad0b640fa40c8320fdecaa4
#
_cell.length_a   1.000
_cell.length_b   1.000
_cell.length_c   1.000
_cell.angle_alpha   90.00
_cell.angle_beta   90.00
_cell.angle_gamma   90.00
#
_symmetry.space_group_name_H-M   'P 1'
#
loop_
_entity.id
_entity.type
_entity.pdbx_description
1 polymer ?
#
loop_
_entity_poly.entity_id
_entity_poly.type
_entity_poly.pdbx_seq_one_letter_code
_entity_poly.pdbx_strand_id
1 'polypeptide(L)'
;MKALRIIVYMVCLLFPLSCGEKESPDGPEVPPLVPEGEYVPVGKPDIKDDIRVKVLSGTASSCQQGENIEKSFDGSYETLYHSSWDNSAGGYFPVTLTYSFSKGTDIDYLVYHPRKSGSNGNFRETEIHYKIRGKEWSAAGKYDFKGSGHPSKVDFRTTLKDVESIRFTVWSGAGDGQGFASCSEMEFYKVNPDKFDPLSLFTDRACSA
;
A
#
# COMPACT_ATOMS: atom_id res chain seq x y z
N MET A 1 56.81 -9.06 -57.68
CA MET A 1 55.99 -8.84 -56.50
C MET A 1 54.98 -7.75 -56.81
N LYS A 2 53.72 -8.12 -57.09
CA LYS A 2 52.66 -7.18 -57.49
C LYS A 2 51.84 -6.81 -56.26
N ALA A 3 51.80 -5.53 -55.91
CA ALA A 3 51.00 -4.99 -54.80
C ALA A 3 49.56 -4.86 -55.27
N LEU A 4 48.67 -5.53 -54.55
CA LEU A 4 47.18 -5.45 -54.71
C LEU A 4 46.65 -4.30 -53.91
N ARG A 5 46.16 -3.26 -54.59
CA ARG A 5 45.41 -2.14 -53.90
C ARG A 5 43.95 -2.52 -53.76
N ILE A 6 43.55 -2.66 -52.56
CA ILE A 6 42.12 -2.82 -52.19
C ILE A 6 41.48 -1.43 -52.06
N ILE A 7 40.54 -1.15 -52.96
CA ILE A 7 39.69 0.06 -52.90
C ILE A 7 38.47 -0.28 -52.04
N VAL A 8 38.36 0.35 -50.87
CA VAL A 8 37.20 0.26 -50.03
C VAL A 8 36.19 1.30 -50.49
N TYR A 9 35.09 0.86 -51.08
CA TYR A 9 33.93 1.73 -51.35
C TYR A 9 33.13 1.91 -50.05
N MET A 10 33.13 3.15 -49.54
CA MET A 10 32.31 3.57 -48.45
C MET A 10 30.90 3.88 -48.98
N VAL A 11 29.98 2.95 -48.82
CA VAL A 11 28.56 3.16 -49.12
C VAL A 11 27.92 3.91 -47.99
N CYS A 12 27.68 5.21 -48.17
CA CYS A 12 26.82 5.99 -47.28
C CYS A 12 25.35 5.58 -47.48
N LEU A 13 24.85 4.73 -46.63
CA LEU A 13 23.41 4.49 -46.51
C LEU A 13 22.76 5.66 -45.74
N LEU A 14 22.10 6.53 -46.49
CA LEU A 14 21.17 7.53 -45.93
C LEU A 14 19.94 6.80 -45.46
N PHE A 15 19.82 6.59 -44.16
CA PHE A 15 18.54 6.22 -43.52
C PHE A 15 17.67 7.47 -43.40
N PRO A 16 16.42 7.45 -43.88
CA PRO A 16 15.49 8.51 -43.55
C PRO A 16 15.19 8.45 -42.06
N LEU A 17 15.42 9.55 -41.33
CA LEU A 17 14.87 9.77 -40.01
C LEU A 17 13.33 9.81 -40.12
N SER A 18 12.70 8.67 -39.96
CA SER A 18 11.28 8.62 -39.64
C SER A 18 11.14 9.06 -38.17
N CYS A 19 10.73 10.29 -37.97
CA CYS A 19 10.21 10.76 -36.70
C CYS A 19 8.87 10.04 -36.47
N GLY A 20 8.92 8.81 -35.97
CA GLY A 20 7.77 8.16 -35.38
C GLY A 20 7.60 8.76 -34.00
N GLU A 21 6.61 9.64 -33.87
CA GLU A 21 6.04 9.97 -32.57
C GLU A 21 5.58 8.65 -31.95
N LYS A 22 6.34 8.16 -30.94
CA LYS A 22 5.83 7.15 -30.02
C LYS A 22 4.76 7.87 -29.19
N GLU A 23 3.52 7.63 -29.54
CA GLU A 23 2.44 7.84 -28.60
C GLU A 23 2.82 7.05 -27.33
N SER A 24 3.10 7.78 -26.27
CA SER A 24 3.25 7.25 -24.92
C SER A 24 1.92 6.64 -24.53
N PRO A 25 1.84 5.38 -24.09
CA PRO A 25 0.60 4.80 -23.59
C PRO A 25 0.32 5.26 -22.16
N ASP A 26 0.87 6.38 -21.74
CA ASP A 26 0.83 6.85 -20.38
C ASP A 26 -0.34 7.81 -20.20
N GLY A 27 -1.40 7.28 -19.60
CA GLY A 27 -2.26 8.11 -18.75
C GLY A 27 -1.38 8.82 -17.69
N PRO A 28 -1.85 9.88 -17.05
CA PRO A 28 -1.03 10.69 -16.16
C PRO A 28 -0.31 9.79 -15.15
N GLU A 29 1.03 9.84 -15.19
CA GLU A 29 1.90 9.12 -14.25
C GLU A 29 1.54 9.59 -12.86
N VAL A 30 0.94 8.69 -12.06
CA VAL A 30 0.62 9.00 -10.67
C VAL A 30 1.95 9.10 -9.94
N PRO A 31 2.31 10.26 -9.40
CA PRO A 31 3.61 10.41 -8.71
C PRO A 31 3.69 9.42 -7.57
N PRO A 32 4.87 8.86 -7.28
CA PRO A 32 5.06 7.94 -6.18
C PRO A 32 4.56 8.56 -4.89
N LEU A 33 3.68 7.85 -4.18
CA LEU A 33 2.98 8.33 -3.00
C LEU A 33 3.93 8.68 -1.84
N VAL A 34 5.14 8.11 -1.85
CA VAL A 34 6.21 8.36 -0.88
C VAL A 34 7.56 8.27 -1.59
N PRO A 35 8.54 9.15 -1.29
CA PRO A 35 9.90 9.05 -1.81
C PRO A 35 10.51 7.69 -1.49
N GLU A 36 11.26 7.11 -2.44
CA GLU A 36 12.03 5.91 -2.18
C GLU A 36 13.03 6.18 -1.03
N GLY A 37 12.94 5.37 0.03
CA GLY A 37 13.96 5.30 1.07
C GLY A 37 13.53 5.68 2.50
N GLU A 38 12.54 6.51 2.69
CA GLU A 38 12.16 6.96 4.05
C GLU A 38 10.83 6.37 4.53
N TYR A 39 10.80 5.96 5.81
CA TYR A 39 9.56 5.58 6.50
C TYR A 39 8.84 6.83 6.99
N VAL A 40 7.60 7.00 6.57
CA VAL A 40 6.75 8.15 6.94
C VAL A 40 5.93 7.80 8.18
N PRO A 41 5.90 8.65 9.20
CA PRO A 41 5.04 8.45 10.35
C PRO A 41 3.56 8.43 9.94
N VAL A 42 2.82 7.46 10.49
CA VAL A 42 1.37 7.36 10.28
C VAL A 42 0.60 8.41 11.07
N GLY A 43 -0.61 8.75 10.59
CA GLY A 43 -1.51 9.71 11.22
C GLY A 43 -2.44 9.10 12.26
N LYS A 44 -3.22 9.95 12.94
CA LYS A 44 -4.35 9.53 13.76
C LYS A 44 -5.59 9.34 12.89
N PRO A 45 -6.46 8.36 13.18
CA PRO A 45 -7.71 8.20 12.45
C PRO A 45 -8.66 9.39 12.65
N ASP A 46 -9.27 9.84 11.56
CA ASP A 46 -10.46 10.66 11.53
C ASP A 46 -11.38 10.08 10.45
N ILE A 47 -12.36 9.29 10.86
CA ILE A 47 -13.12 8.38 9.98
C ILE A 47 -14.52 8.92 9.66
N LYS A 48 -14.92 10.05 10.19
CA LYS A 48 -16.27 10.60 10.13
C LYS A 48 -17.00 10.31 8.82
N ASP A 49 -18.06 9.52 8.87
CA ASP A 49 -19.01 9.24 7.78
C ASP A 49 -18.40 8.70 6.48
N ASP A 50 -17.16 8.24 6.50
CA ASP A 50 -16.52 7.63 5.36
C ASP A 50 -16.99 6.17 5.15
N ILE A 51 -16.92 5.71 3.91
CA ILE A 51 -17.45 4.41 3.50
C ILE A 51 -16.41 3.33 3.80
N ARG A 52 -16.73 2.44 4.73
CA ARG A 52 -15.88 1.28 4.99
C ARG A 52 -15.93 0.29 3.82
N VAL A 53 -14.78 -0.08 3.32
CA VAL A 53 -14.60 -1.04 2.23
C VAL A 53 -14.53 -2.45 2.80
N LYS A 54 -15.33 -3.36 2.24
CA LYS A 54 -15.36 -4.76 2.68
C LYS A 54 -14.16 -5.52 2.13
N VAL A 55 -13.38 -6.15 3.03
CA VAL A 55 -12.39 -7.16 2.68
C VAL A 55 -13.10 -8.46 2.34
N LEU A 56 -12.72 -9.11 1.23
CA LEU A 56 -13.27 -10.40 0.82
C LEU A 56 -12.49 -11.59 1.39
N SER A 57 -11.19 -11.48 1.40
CA SER A 57 -10.28 -12.51 1.91
C SER A 57 -8.95 -11.93 2.29
N GLY A 58 -8.18 -12.67 3.08
CA GLY A 58 -6.82 -12.32 3.45
C GLY A 58 -5.89 -13.53 3.43
N THR A 59 -4.59 -13.26 3.29
CA THR A 59 -3.52 -14.26 3.46
C THR A 59 -2.40 -13.65 4.27
N ALA A 60 -1.72 -14.46 5.06
CA ALA A 60 -0.53 -14.07 5.81
C ALA A 60 0.59 -15.09 5.59
N SER A 61 1.85 -14.64 5.66
CA SER A 61 3.02 -15.54 5.53
C SER A 61 3.15 -16.50 6.70
N SER A 62 2.61 -16.14 7.87
CA SER A 62 2.52 -17.02 9.03
C SER A 62 1.37 -16.58 9.93
N CYS A 63 0.83 -17.49 10.72
CA CYS A 63 -0.14 -17.17 11.77
C CYS A 63 0.02 -18.12 12.94
N GLN A 64 -0.32 -17.64 14.12
CA GLN A 64 -0.47 -18.47 15.29
C GLN A 64 -1.77 -19.26 15.22
N GLN A 65 -1.79 -20.48 15.74
CA GLN A 65 -3.00 -21.29 15.76
C GLN A 65 -4.15 -20.55 16.48
N GLY A 66 -5.27 -20.40 15.77
CA GLY A 66 -6.45 -19.67 16.25
C GLY A 66 -6.41 -18.15 16.09
N GLU A 67 -5.29 -17.59 15.63
CA GLU A 67 -5.09 -16.14 15.41
C GLU A 67 -4.71 -15.85 13.94
N ASN A 68 -5.43 -16.49 13.03
CA ASN A 68 -5.24 -16.37 11.59
C ASN A 68 -5.72 -15.02 11.04
N ILE A 69 -5.38 -14.74 9.79
CA ILE A 69 -5.54 -13.41 9.16
C ILE A 69 -6.98 -12.90 9.18
N GLU A 70 -7.98 -13.78 9.15
CA GLU A 70 -9.40 -13.43 9.18
C GLU A 70 -9.76 -12.64 10.45
N LYS A 71 -9.02 -12.84 11.55
CA LYS A 71 -9.20 -12.08 12.79
C LYS A 71 -8.85 -10.62 12.69
N SER A 72 -8.15 -10.21 11.63
CA SER A 72 -7.82 -8.81 11.39
C SER A 72 -8.82 -8.09 10.49
N PHE A 73 -9.93 -8.72 10.10
CA PHE A 73 -10.99 -8.09 9.31
C PHE A 73 -12.37 -8.72 9.57
N ASP A 74 -12.58 -9.31 10.75
CA ASP A 74 -13.83 -9.94 11.16
C ASP A 74 -14.85 -8.96 11.78
N GLY A 75 -14.47 -7.68 11.91
CA GLY A 75 -15.29 -6.62 12.48
C GLY A 75 -15.24 -6.56 14.00
N SER A 76 -14.32 -7.27 14.63
CA SER A 76 -14.17 -7.34 16.08
C SER A 76 -12.80 -6.84 16.54
N TYR A 77 -12.77 -5.81 17.35
CA TYR A 77 -11.53 -5.34 18.00
C TYR A 77 -11.09 -6.23 19.17
N GLU A 78 -11.87 -7.27 19.53
CA GLU A 78 -11.55 -8.21 20.60
C GLU A 78 -10.81 -9.45 20.10
N THR A 79 -10.85 -9.70 18.80
CA THR A 79 -10.09 -10.75 18.13
C THR A 79 -8.74 -10.23 17.66
N LEU A 80 -7.81 -11.13 17.33
CA LEU A 80 -6.45 -10.76 17.00
C LEU A 80 -5.88 -11.70 15.93
N TYR A 81 -5.36 -11.15 14.86
CA TYR A 81 -4.33 -11.79 14.06
C TYR A 81 -3.00 -11.66 14.77
N HIS A 82 -2.24 -12.75 14.85
CA HIS A 82 -0.85 -12.75 15.30
C HIS A 82 -0.02 -13.68 14.41
N SER A 83 1.15 -13.22 13.97
CA SER A 83 2.12 -14.10 13.31
C SER A 83 2.60 -15.18 14.27
N SER A 84 3.05 -16.32 13.74
CA SER A 84 3.56 -17.39 14.59
C SER A 84 4.65 -16.88 15.55
N TRP A 85 4.58 -17.31 16.80
CA TRP A 85 5.62 -17.05 17.80
C TRP A 85 6.54 -18.25 18.02
N ASP A 86 6.28 -19.37 17.37
CA ASP A 86 7.25 -20.44 17.23
C ASP A 86 7.91 -20.39 15.85
N ASN A 87 9.18 -20.66 15.78
CA ASN A 87 9.95 -20.58 14.55
C ASN A 87 9.54 -21.64 13.50
N SER A 88 8.70 -22.58 13.85
CA SER A 88 8.27 -23.69 12.98
C SER A 88 7.39 -23.22 11.82
N ALA A 89 6.68 -22.11 11.98
CA ALA A 89 5.76 -21.55 10.99
C ALA A 89 6.29 -20.25 10.32
N GLY A 90 7.58 -19.92 10.49
CA GLY A 90 8.18 -18.74 9.85
C GLY A 90 7.67 -17.41 10.40
N GLY A 91 7.44 -17.33 11.73
CA GLY A 91 6.83 -16.14 12.37
C GLY A 91 7.71 -14.89 12.41
N TYR A 92 8.99 -15.02 12.09
CA TYR A 92 9.92 -13.88 12.14
C TYR A 92 9.81 -12.99 10.89
N PHE A 93 10.27 -11.75 11.04
CA PHE A 93 10.27 -10.76 9.97
C PHE A 93 11.08 -11.16 8.72
N PRO A 94 10.66 -10.72 7.51
CA PRO A 94 9.45 -9.94 7.28
C PRO A 94 8.18 -10.81 7.33
N VAL A 95 7.12 -10.25 7.89
CA VAL A 95 5.79 -10.86 7.86
C VAL A 95 4.95 -10.15 6.80
N THR A 96 4.32 -10.93 5.90
CA THR A 96 3.43 -10.36 4.88
C THR A 96 1.98 -10.63 5.19
N LEU A 97 1.13 -9.60 5.03
CA LEU A 97 -0.32 -9.70 5.08
C LEU A 97 -0.89 -9.15 3.77
N THR A 98 -1.80 -9.89 3.15
CA THR A 98 -2.45 -9.44 1.91
C THR A 98 -3.96 -9.50 2.09
N TYR A 99 -4.65 -8.42 1.75
CA TYR A 99 -6.11 -8.28 1.77
C TYR A 99 -6.62 -8.11 0.36
N SER A 100 -7.71 -8.80 0.00
CA SER A 100 -8.28 -8.80 -1.34
C SER A 100 -9.68 -8.21 -1.35
N PHE A 101 -10.03 -7.55 -2.46
CA PHE A 101 -11.24 -6.76 -2.60
C PHE A 101 -12.05 -7.14 -3.85
N SER A 102 -13.34 -6.74 -3.87
CA SER A 102 -14.21 -6.92 -5.02
C SER A 102 -13.80 -6.03 -6.20
N LYS A 103 -14.27 -6.39 -7.41
CA LYS A 103 -14.08 -5.57 -8.60
C LYS A 103 -14.71 -4.18 -8.41
N GLY A 104 -14.02 -3.13 -8.88
CA GLY A 104 -14.47 -1.74 -8.78
C GLY A 104 -14.28 -1.12 -7.41
N THR A 105 -13.46 -1.73 -6.54
CA THR A 105 -13.15 -1.18 -5.23
C THR A 105 -12.16 -0.03 -5.34
N ASP A 106 -12.55 1.13 -4.82
CA ASP A 106 -11.69 2.30 -4.66
C ASP A 106 -11.33 2.46 -3.18
N ILE A 107 -10.08 2.86 -2.88
CA ILE A 107 -9.59 3.01 -1.51
C ILE A 107 -8.78 4.32 -1.42
N ASP A 108 -9.13 5.16 -0.43
CA ASP A 108 -8.44 6.43 -0.16
C ASP A 108 -7.47 6.31 1.00
N TYR A 109 -7.81 5.52 2.01
CA TYR A 109 -6.95 5.33 3.19
C TYR A 109 -7.27 4.01 3.91
N LEU A 110 -6.41 3.65 4.84
CA LEU A 110 -6.62 2.53 5.75
C LEU A 110 -6.42 2.94 7.20
N VAL A 111 -6.99 2.13 8.11
CA VAL A 111 -6.78 2.25 9.55
C VAL A 111 -6.32 0.91 10.09
N TYR A 112 -5.15 0.90 10.69
CA TYR A 112 -4.61 -0.22 11.44
C TYR A 112 -4.99 -0.10 12.91
N HIS A 113 -5.57 -1.13 13.48
CA HIS A 113 -5.87 -1.25 14.91
C HIS A 113 -4.90 -2.26 15.53
N PRO A 114 -4.04 -1.81 16.45
CA PRO A 114 -3.12 -2.70 17.16
C PRO A 114 -3.90 -3.58 18.14
N ARG A 115 -3.20 -4.55 18.73
CA ARG A 115 -3.77 -5.36 19.79
C ARG A 115 -4.23 -4.51 20.99
N LYS A 116 -5.32 -4.93 21.63
CA LYS A 116 -5.96 -4.20 22.74
C LYS A 116 -5.12 -4.16 24.01
N SER A 117 -4.32 -5.19 24.25
CA SER A 117 -3.47 -5.30 25.44
C SER A 117 -2.07 -5.75 25.10
N GLY A 118 -1.08 -5.18 25.77
CA GLY A 118 0.34 -5.40 25.45
C GLY A 118 0.74 -4.68 24.17
N SER A 119 1.94 -4.98 23.67
CA SER A 119 2.47 -4.34 22.47
C SER A 119 3.11 -5.32 21.48
N ASN A 120 3.26 -6.59 21.85
CA ASN A 120 3.96 -7.57 21.01
C ASN A 120 3.33 -7.67 19.62
N GLY A 121 4.14 -7.37 18.61
CA GLY A 121 3.73 -7.41 17.22
C GLY A 121 3.02 -6.15 16.72
N ASN A 122 2.81 -5.12 17.55
CA ASN A 122 2.33 -3.84 17.00
C ASN A 122 3.28 -3.35 15.93
N PHE A 123 2.75 -2.99 14.74
CA PHE A 123 3.56 -2.64 13.57
C PHE A 123 4.49 -1.47 13.85
N ARG A 124 5.68 -1.56 13.27
CA ARG A 124 6.64 -0.46 13.15
C ARG A 124 6.89 -0.20 11.66
N GLU A 125 8.09 -0.48 11.19
CA GLU A 125 8.46 -0.28 9.79
C GLU A 125 7.70 -1.26 8.89
N THR A 126 6.90 -0.71 7.99
CA THR A 126 6.00 -1.50 7.14
C THR A 126 5.98 -0.90 5.74
N GLU A 127 6.22 -1.72 4.74
CA GLU A 127 6.01 -1.36 3.33
C GLU A 127 4.61 -1.77 2.91
N ILE A 128 3.93 -0.88 2.18
CA ILE A 128 2.60 -1.15 1.65
C ILE A 128 2.67 -1.12 0.12
N HIS A 129 2.14 -2.18 -0.47
CA HIS A 129 1.98 -2.31 -1.92
C HIS A 129 0.50 -2.53 -2.24
N TYR A 130 0.07 -2.08 -3.39
CA TYR A 130 -1.27 -2.35 -3.92
C TYR A 130 -1.20 -2.95 -5.32
N LYS A 131 -2.25 -3.66 -5.67
CA LYS A 131 -2.42 -4.24 -6.99
C LYS A 131 -3.74 -3.78 -7.56
N ILE A 132 -3.69 -3.10 -8.68
CA ILE A 132 -4.86 -2.79 -9.49
C ILE A 132 -5.19 -4.04 -10.32
N ARG A 133 -6.45 -4.29 -10.55
CA ARG A 133 -6.91 -5.44 -11.30
C ARG A 133 -6.27 -5.52 -12.69
N GLY A 134 -5.63 -6.66 -12.95
CA GLY A 134 -4.91 -6.89 -14.20
C GLY A 134 -3.59 -6.13 -14.37
N LYS A 135 -3.08 -5.50 -13.30
CA LYS A 135 -1.78 -4.83 -13.27
C LYS A 135 -0.80 -5.54 -12.33
N GLU A 136 0.47 -5.18 -12.42
CA GLU A 136 1.50 -5.60 -11.47
C GLU A 136 1.38 -4.86 -10.13
N TRP A 137 2.12 -5.32 -9.13
CA TRP A 137 2.20 -4.65 -7.84
C TRP A 137 2.89 -3.29 -7.95
N SER A 138 2.30 -2.29 -7.32
CA SER A 138 2.84 -0.94 -7.21
C SER A 138 3.08 -0.58 -5.74
N ALA A 139 4.11 0.21 -5.46
CA ALA A 139 4.35 0.69 -4.11
C ALA A 139 3.32 1.77 -3.73
N ALA A 140 2.71 1.62 -2.55
CA ALA A 140 1.91 2.67 -1.93
C ALA A 140 2.75 3.51 -0.94
N GLY A 141 3.86 2.95 -0.42
CA GLY A 141 4.81 3.67 0.42
C GLY A 141 5.39 2.86 1.55
N LYS A 142 6.23 3.53 2.35
CA LYS A 142 6.88 3.01 3.56
C LYS A 142 6.40 3.81 4.75
N TYR A 143 5.91 3.12 5.78
CA TYR A 143 5.24 3.75 6.92
C TYR A 143 5.80 3.25 8.24
N ASP A 144 6.01 4.19 9.19
CA ASP A 144 6.39 3.87 10.56
C ASP A 144 5.17 4.01 11.48
N PHE A 145 4.64 2.89 11.93
CA PHE A 145 3.54 2.80 12.90
C PHE A 145 4.01 2.95 14.35
N LYS A 146 5.33 3.04 14.57
CA LYS A 146 6.01 3.27 15.86
C LYS A 146 5.73 2.23 16.94
N GLY A 147 5.12 1.10 16.61
CA GLY A 147 4.70 0.12 17.61
C GLY A 147 3.62 0.64 18.55
N SER A 148 2.86 1.65 18.11
CA SER A 148 1.83 2.32 18.92
C SER A 148 0.74 1.35 19.35
N GLY A 149 0.23 1.52 20.59
CA GLY A 149 -0.98 0.87 21.09
C GLY A 149 -2.28 1.58 20.68
N HIS A 150 -2.21 2.57 19.79
CA HIS A 150 -3.36 3.33 19.32
C HIS A 150 -3.60 3.10 17.82
N PRO A 151 -4.86 3.18 17.36
CA PRO A 151 -5.17 3.11 15.94
C PRO A 151 -4.40 4.15 15.13
N SER A 152 -4.00 3.75 13.92
CA SER A 152 -3.15 4.55 13.05
C SER A 152 -3.72 4.59 11.63
N LYS A 153 -3.73 5.78 11.01
CA LYS A 153 -4.22 6.02 9.65
C LYS A 153 -3.05 6.12 8.67
N VAL A 154 -3.15 5.42 7.56
CA VAL A 154 -2.33 5.64 6.36
C VAL A 154 -3.23 6.26 5.29
N ASP A 155 -2.95 7.48 4.92
CA ASP A 155 -3.62 8.20 3.85
C ASP A 155 -2.83 8.03 2.55
N PHE A 156 -3.45 7.51 1.50
CA PHE A 156 -2.79 7.30 0.21
C PHE A 156 -2.67 8.58 -0.62
N ARG A 157 -3.18 9.72 -0.14
CA ARG A 157 -3.18 11.04 -0.78
C ARG A 157 -3.92 11.10 -2.11
N THR A 158 -4.07 10.00 -2.78
CA THR A 158 -4.85 9.83 -4.02
C THR A 158 -5.69 8.57 -3.90
N THR A 159 -6.89 8.58 -4.49
CA THR A 159 -7.73 7.39 -4.53
C THR A 159 -7.07 6.29 -5.34
N LEU A 160 -6.78 5.16 -4.70
CA LEU A 160 -6.40 3.94 -5.41
C LEU A 160 -7.65 3.36 -6.08
N LYS A 161 -7.67 3.30 -7.42
CA LYS A 161 -8.82 2.87 -8.22
C LYS A 161 -8.76 1.39 -8.57
N ASP A 162 -9.93 0.72 -8.55
CA ASP A 162 -10.12 -0.70 -8.93
C ASP A 162 -9.08 -1.63 -8.27
N VAL A 163 -8.88 -1.44 -6.97
CA VAL A 163 -7.91 -2.21 -6.18
C VAL A 163 -8.32 -3.67 -6.10
N GLU A 164 -7.44 -4.56 -6.53
CA GLU A 164 -7.57 -6.01 -6.36
C GLU A 164 -7.10 -6.45 -5.00
N SER A 165 -5.94 -5.95 -4.57
CA SER A 165 -5.33 -6.34 -3.29
C SER A 165 -4.42 -5.25 -2.73
N ILE A 166 -4.29 -5.23 -1.41
CA ILE A 166 -3.27 -4.46 -0.68
C ILE A 166 -2.42 -5.44 0.13
N ARG A 167 -1.10 -5.28 0.05
CA ARG A 167 -0.13 -6.10 0.77
C ARG A 167 0.73 -5.25 1.69
N PHE A 168 0.83 -5.68 2.91
CA PHE A 168 1.74 -5.18 3.93
C PHE A 168 2.95 -6.11 4.02
N THR A 169 4.14 -5.54 4.03
CA THR A 169 5.37 -6.24 4.40
C THR A 169 5.88 -5.59 5.67
N VAL A 170 5.63 -6.24 6.80
CA VAL A 170 6.03 -5.76 8.12
C VAL A 170 7.47 -6.18 8.37
N TRP A 171 8.37 -5.21 8.50
CA TRP A 171 9.80 -5.42 8.69
C TRP A 171 10.21 -5.37 10.16
N SER A 172 9.42 -4.71 11.00
CA SER A 172 9.67 -4.63 12.43
C SER A 172 8.37 -4.39 13.21
N GLY A 173 8.34 -4.83 14.46
CA GLY A 173 7.22 -4.67 15.38
C GLY A 173 7.67 -4.33 16.79
N ALA A 174 6.76 -3.88 17.64
CA ALA A 174 7.00 -3.70 19.05
C ALA A 174 7.01 -5.05 19.79
N GLY A 175 7.63 -5.09 20.96
CA GLY A 175 7.65 -6.24 21.83
C GLY A 175 9.05 -6.62 22.26
N ASP A 176 9.23 -7.91 22.58
CA ASP A 176 10.43 -8.47 23.17
C ASP A 176 11.59 -8.76 22.20
N GLY A 177 11.53 -8.22 20.98
CA GLY A 177 12.57 -8.40 19.97
C GLY A 177 12.47 -9.74 19.20
N GLN A 178 11.39 -10.50 19.36
CA GLN A 178 11.22 -11.81 18.75
C GLN A 178 10.68 -11.75 17.30
N GLY A 179 10.30 -10.59 16.80
CA GLY A 179 9.91 -10.45 15.40
C GLY A 179 8.47 -10.85 15.08
N PHE A 180 7.50 -10.32 15.82
CA PHE A 180 6.07 -10.58 15.61
C PHE A 180 5.36 -9.46 14.88
N ALA A 181 4.27 -9.82 14.18
CA ALA A 181 3.27 -8.91 13.65
C ALA A 181 1.90 -9.26 14.21
N SER A 182 1.16 -8.27 14.71
CA SER A 182 -0.18 -8.44 15.25
C SER A 182 -1.12 -7.34 14.78
N CYS A 183 -2.42 -7.66 14.62
CA CYS A 183 -3.44 -6.74 14.15
C CYS A 183 -4.80 -7.17 14.69
N SER A 184 -5.47 -6.32 15.46
CA SER A 184 -6.84 -6.58 15.88
C SER A 184 -7.81 -6.36 14.73
N GLU A 185 -7.68 -5.23 14.01
CA GLU A 185 -8.52 -4.95 12.85
C GLU A 185 -7.75 -4.10 11.83
N MET A 186 -7.91 -4.41 10.56
CA MET A 186 -7.40 -3.64 9.42
C MET A 186 -8.58 -3.17 8.60
N GLU A 187 -8.83 -1.89 8.61
CA GLU A 187 -9.95 -1.28 7.94
C GLU A 187 -9.50 -0.47 6.74
N PHE A 188 -10.30 -0.51 5.68
CA PHE A 188 -10.05 0.23 4.44
C PHE A 188 -11.25 1.13 4.18
N TYR A 189 -10.98 2.33 3.65
CA TYR A 189 -12.00 3.36 3.51
C TYR A 189 -11.93 4.06 2.18
N LYS A 190 -13.11 4.44 1.69
CA LYS A 190 -13.31 5.42 0.65
C LYS A 190 -13.92 6.68 1.27
N VAL A 191 -13.36 7.84 0.95
CA VAL A 191 -13.93 9.11 1.36
C VAL A 191 -15.33 9.23 0.79
N ASN A 192 -16.29 9.55 1.66
CA ASN A 192 -17.67 9.79 1.24
C ASN A 192 -17.76 11.15 0.52
N PRO A 193 -18.06 11.19 -0.78
CA PRO A 193 -18.15 12.45 -1.52
C PRO A 193 -19.33 13.32 -1.06
N ASP A 194 -20.36 12.70 -0.46
CA ASP A 194 -21.54 13.40 0.04
C ASP A 194 -21.38 13.89 1.48
N LYS A 195 -20.18 13.74 2.04
CA LYS A 195 -19.83 14.21 3.37
C LYS A 195 -19.98 15.71 3.45
N PHE A 196 -20.87 16.19 4.32
CA PHE A 196 -21.02 17.60 4.59
C PHE A 196 -19.72 18.17 5.18
N ASP A 197 -19.05 19.04 4.42
CA ASP A 197 -17.92 19.83 4.91
C ASP A 197 -18.42 21.22 5.32
N PRO A 198 -18.49 21.52 6.64
CA PRO A 198 -18.90 22.85 7.11
C PRO A 198 -18.04 24.00 6.56
N LEU A 199 -16.76 23.69 6.20
CA LEU A 199 -15.82 24.68 5.67
C LEU A 199 -16.13 25.06 4.22
N SER A 200 -16.77 24.17 3.45
CA SER A 200 -17.16 24.44 2.06
C SER A 200 -18.15 25.61 1.96
N LEU A 201 -18.96 25.84 3.01
CA LEU A 201 -19.89 26.98 3.08
C LEU A 201 -19.21 28.34 3.16
N PHE A 202 -17.91 28.37 3.52
CA PHE A 202 -17.15 29.62 3.65
C PHE A 202 -16.30 29.92 2.42
N THR A 203 -15.98 28.93 1.60
CA THR A 203 -15.16 29.11 0.40
C THR A 203 -15.95 29.68 -0.78
N ASP A 204 -17.23 29.37 -0.92
CA ASP A 204 -18.08 29.84 -2.01
C ASP A 204 -18.47 31.33 -1.91
N ARG A 205 -18.30 31.94 -0.74
CA ARG A 205 -18.57 33.37 -0.56
C ARG A 205 -17.42 34.32 -0.86
N ALA A 206 -16.21 33.80 -1.01
CA ALA A 206 -15.01 34.61 -1.21
C ALA A 206 -14.73 34.94 -2.69
N CYS A 207 -15.45 34.34 -3.65
CA CYS A 207 -15.20 34.51 -5.09
C CYS A 207 -16.25 35.36 -5.82
N SER A 208 -17.17 36.02 -5.09
CA SER A 208 -18.24 36.86 -5.70
C SER A 208 -18.25 38.31 -5.18
N ALA A 209 -17.06 38.91 -5.04
CA ALA A 209 -16.91 40.34 -4.75
C ALA A 209 -15.99 40.99 -5.77
#